data_43e8925125b4231ba69e09571a352371
#
_entry.id   43e8925125b4231ba69e09571a352371
#
_cell.length_a   1.000
_cell.length_b   1.000
_cell.length_c   1.000
_cell.angle_alpha   90.00
_cell.angle_beta   90.00
_cell.angle_gamma   90.00
#
_symmetry.space_group_name_H-M   'P 1'
#
loop_
_entity.id
_entity.type
_entity.pdbx_description
1 polymer ?
#
loop_
_entity_poly.entity_id
_entity_poly.type
_entity_poly.pdbx_seq_one_letter_code
_entity_poly.pdbx_strand_id
1 'polypeptide(L)'
;NCPIGIIMGKNIARHKCPFRYRIKQMISIISLLLSYEGRQAIHLFRDVDGIDRELLDHCEIDFQGEVSFFAIDENYRGLGIGKNLFESLLYYMKEQNIQQFYLFTDTSCNYGFYEHQGMRREHEKSLTMDIANQKQVMKFFIYSYQI
;
A
#
# COMPACT_ATOMS: atom_id res chain seq x y z
N ASN A 1 -22.63 -12.19 -5.96
CA ASN A 1 -22.17 -11.00 -5.22
C ASN A 1 -20.74 -10.69 -5.67
N CYS A 2 -20.54 -9.54 -6.31
CA CYS A 2 -19.21 -9.05 -6.67
C CYS A 2 -18.75 -8.06 -5.58
N PRO A 3 -17.53 -8.20 -5.03
CA PRO A 3 -17.02 -7.22 -4.07
C PRO A 3 -16.79 -5.88 -4.81
N ILE A 4 -17.27 -4.78 -4.22
CA ILE A 4 -17.16 -3.43 -4.78
C ILE A 4 -16.05 -2.59 -4.16
N GLY A 5 -15.48 -3.06 -3.04
CA GLY A 5 -14.36 -2.41 -2.38
C GLY A 5 -13.72 -3.32 -1.34
N ILE A 6 -12.45 -3.09 -1.09
CA ILE A 6 -11.67 -3.83 -0.11
C ILE A 6 -10.63 -2.89 0.53
N ILE A 7 -10.44 -3.04 1.84
CA ILE A 7 -9.33 -2.45 2.57
C ILE A 7 -8.65 -3.54 3.41
N MET A 8 -7.32 -3.55 3.43
CA MET A 8 -6.53 -4.53 4.15
C MET A 8 -5.54 -3.82 5.06
N GLY A 9 -5.71 -4.01 6.36
CA GLY A 9 -4.78 -3.54 7.38
C GLY A 9 -4.14 -4.71 8.12
N LYS A 10 -2.93 -4.51 8.62
CA LYS A 10 -2.24 -5.50 9.45
C LYS A 10 -1.60 -4.87 10.68
N ASN A 11 -1.52 -5.63 11.77
CA ASN A 11 -0.66 -5.33 12.90
C ASN A 11 0.74 -5.88 12.60
N ILE A 12 1.73 -5.00 12.51
CA ILE A 12 3.09 -5.36 12.10
C ILE A 12 3.74 -6.33 13.10
N ALA A 13 3.53 -6.13 14.39
CA ALA A 13 4.12 -6.97 15.44
C ALA A 13 3.52 -8.38 15.49
N ARG A 14 2.23 -8.52 15.16
CA ARG A 14 1.49 -9.80 15.25
C ARG A 14 1.43 -10.57 13.94
N HIS A 15 1.69 -9.91 12.81
CA HIS A 15 1.58 -10.54 11.50
C HIS A 15 2.75 -11.49 11.24
N LYS A 16 2.52 -12.79 11.46
CA LYS A 16 3.45 -13.86 11.07
C LYS A 16 2.82 -14.65 9.92
N CYS A 17 3.37 -14.52 8.74
CA CYS A 17 2.93 -15.31 7.60
C CYS A 17 3.25 -16.81 7.85
N PRO A 18 2.25 -17.71 7.88
CA PRO A 18 2.48 -19.14 8.06
C PRO A 18 3.40 -19.68 6.96
N PHE A 19 4.33 -20.59 7.34
CA PHE A 19 5.39 -21.13 6.48
C PHE A 19 4.85 -21.69 5.14
N ARG A 20 3.69 -22.35 5.14
CA ARG A 20 3.05 -22.88 3.92
C ARG A 20 2.71 -21.82 2.89
N TYR A 21 2.33 -20.60 3.33
CA TYR A 21 2.04 -19.48 2.43
C TYR A 21 3.33 -18.85 1.90
N ARG A 22 4.40 -18.83 2.69
CA ARG A 22 5.74 -18.43 2.22
C ARG A 22 6.24 -19.33 1.09
N ILE A 23 6.05 -20.65 1.20
CA ILE A 23 6.41 -21.58 0.13
C ILE A 23 5.58 -21.28 -1.13
N LYS A 24 4.25 -21.11 -1.01
CA LYS A 24 3.40 -20.76 -2.16
C LYS A 24 3.84 -19.46 -2.81
N GLN A 25 4.15 -18.45 -2.02
CA GLN A 25 4.66 -17.17 -2.49
C GLN A 25 5.99 -17.33 -3.23
N MET A 26 6.93 -18.11 -2.70
CA MET A 26 8.19 -18.40 -3.38
C MET A 26 7.97 -19.09 -4.73
N ILE A 27 7.10 -20.11 -4.80
CA ILE A 27 6.76 -20.79 -6.06
C ILE A 27 6.17 -19.80 -7.06
N SER A 28 5.27 -18.92 -6.63
CA SER A 28 4.68 -17.89 -7.50
C SER A 28 5.72 -16.89 -8.01
N ILE A 29 6.66 -16.48 -7.16
CA ILE A 29 7.77 -15.58 -7.54
C ILE A 29 8.69 -16.28 -8.56
N ILE A 30 9.04 -17.56 -8.33
CA ILE A 30 9.85 -18.34 -9.28
C ILE A 30 9.13 -18.47 -10.62
N SER A 31 7.83 -18.79 -10.62
CA SER A 31 7.02 -18.87 -11.84
C SER A 31 7.00 -17.52 -12.60
N LEU A 32 6.89 -16.40 -11.86
CA LEU A 32 6.94 -15.06 -12.44
C LEU A 32 8.31 -14.77 -13.07
N LEU A 33 9.40 -15.14 -12.39
CA LEU A 33 10.78 -14.96 -12.87
C LEU A 33 11.07 -15.77 -14.15
N LEU A 34 10.38 -16.91 -14.36
CA LEU A 34 10.53 -17.72 -15.56
C LEU A 34 9.85 -17.11 -16.79
N SER A 35 8.89 -16.20 -16.60
CA SER A 35 8.24 -15.48 -17.71
C SER A 35 9.04 -14.24 -18.11
N TYR A 36 8.99 -13.89 -19.41
CA TYR A 36 9.65 -12.68 -19.91
C TYR A 36 9.02 -11.38 -19.31
N GLU A 37 7.70 -11.34 -19.30
CA GLU A 37 6.93 -10.23 -18.75
C GLU A 37 7.16 -10.08 -17.24
N GLY A 38 7.25 -11.20 -16.52
CA GLY A 38 7.52 -11.20 -15.09
C GLY A 38 8.92 -10.67 -14.74
N ARG A 39 9.93 -10.92 -15.57
CA ARG A 39 11.27 -10.35 -15.34
C ARG A 39 11.28 -8.84 -15.50
N GLN A 40 10.53 -8.28 -16.44
CA GLN A 40 10.41 -6.82 -16.57
C GLN A 40 9.65 -6.21 -15.37
N ALA A 41 8.56 -6.86 -14.94
CA ALA A 41 7.79 -6.41 -13.79
C ALA A 41 8.61 -6.41 -12.49
N ILE A 42 9.50 -7.38 -12.29
CA ILE A 42 10.33 -7.48 -11.08
C ILE A 42 11.26 -6.28 -10.91
N HIS A 43 11.86 -5.77 -11.98
CA HIS A 43 12.69 -4.56 -11.88
C HIS A 43 11.87 -3.38 -11.35
N LEU A 44 10.68 -3.20 -11.90
CA LEU A 44 9.76 -2.16 -11.44
C LEU A 44 9.36 -2.32 -9.96
N PHE A 45 9.01 -3.56 -9.54
CA PHE A 45 8.66 -3.85 -8.15
C PHE A 45 9.83 -3.63 -7.18
N ARG A 46 11.06 -3.95 -7.60
CA ARG A 46 12.25 -3.70 -6.77
C ARG A 46 12.52 -2.21 -6.57
N ASP A 47 12.32 -1.42 -7.61
CA ASP A 47 12.52 0.03 -7.54
C ASP A 47 11.46 0.66 -6.62
N VAL A 48 10.20 0.24 -6.72
CA VAL A 48 9.11 0.69 -5.83
C VAL A 48 9.35 0.24 -4.39
N ASP A 49 9.66 -1.04 -4.14
CA ASP A 49 9.97 -1.57 -2.79
C ASP A 49 11.17 -0.85 -2.16
N GLY A 50 12.17 -0.50 -2.96
CA GLY A 50 13.31 0.31 -2.52
C GLY A 50 12.90 1.72 -2.10
N ILE A 51 11.99 2.36 -2.83
CA ILE A 51 11.44 3.68 -2.50
C ILE A 51 10.62 3.61 -1.21
N ASP A 52 9.74 2.64 -1.09
CA ASP A 52 8.88 2.47 0.08
C ASP A 52 9.69 2.28 1.36
N ARG A 53 10.76 1.47 1.30
CA ARG A 53 11.69 1.30 2.42
C ARG A 53 12.40 2.60 2.77
N GLU A 54 12.92 3.32 1.78
CA GLU A 54 13.58 4.59 2.01
C GLU A 54 12.65 5.63 2.63
N LEU A 55 11.40 5.71 2.15
CA LEU A 55 10.38 6.59 2.72
C LEU A 55 10.07 6.23 4.18
N LEU A 56 9.96 4.92 4.47
CA LEU A 56 9.70 4.43 5.83
C LEU A 56 10.89 4.69 6.77
N ASP A 57 12.12 4.47 6.29
CA ASP A 57 13.35 4.66 7.08
C ASP A 57 13.58 6.13 7.46
N HIS A 58 13.03 7.07 6.67
CA HIS A 58 13.07 8.50 7.00
C HIS A 58 12.02 8.92 8.03
N CYS A 59 11.04 8.06 8.34
CA CYS A 59 10.03 8.34 9.36
C CYS A 59 10.58 8.01 10.75
N GLU A 60 10.71 9.02 11.61
CA GLU A 60 11.06 8.83 13.03
C GLU A 60 9.82 8.45 13.87
N ILE A 61 8.97 7.58 13.34
CA ILE A 61 7.70 7.17 13.95
C ILE A 61 7.70 5.67 14.17
N ASP A 62 7.34 5.24 15.38
CA ASP A 62 7.15 3.82 15.70
C ASP A 62 5.76 3.35 15.24
N PHE A 63 5.69 2.86 14.02
CA PHE A 63 4.47 2.35 13.44
C PHE A 63 4.15 0.93 13.93
N GLN A 64 2.92 0.70 14.38
CA GLN A 64 2.42 -0.61 14.80
C GLN A 64 1.53 -1.24 13.74
N GLY A 65 1.03 -0.46 12.79
CA GLY A 65 0.11 -0.93 11.74
C GLY A 65 0.48 -0.45 10.35
N GLU A 66 -0.01 -1.18 9.35
CA GLU A 66 0.13 -0.84 7.94
C GLU A 66 -1.19 -1.09 7.21
N VAL A 67 -1.57 -0.19 6.31
CA VAL A 67 -2.60 -0.45 5.31
C VAL A 67 -1.91 -0.97 4.05
N SER A 68 -2.03 -2.27 3.82
CA SER A 68 -1.30 -2.95 2.74
C SER A 68 -2.03 -2.89 1.40
N PHE A 69 -3.34 -2.64 1.41
CA PHE A 69 -4.14 -2.56 0.18
C PHE A 69 -5.44 -1.82 0.41
N PHE A 70 -5.83 -0.97 -0.54
CA PHE A 70 -7.12 -0.30 -0.54
C PHE A 70 -7.58 -0.06 -1.98
N ALA A 71 -8.71 -0.64 -2.34
CA ALA A 71 -9.29 -0.46 -3.68
C ALA A 71 -10.82 -0.38 -3.60
N ILE A 72 -11.40 0.41 -4.51
CA ILE A 72 -12.84 0.54 -4.70
C ILE A 72 -13.07 0.52 -6.21
N ASP A 73 -14.06 -0.26 -6.64
CA ASP A 73 -14.53 -0.27 -8.02
C ASP A 73 -14.90 1.14 -8.45
N GLU A 74 -14.39 1.56 -9.61
CA GLU A 74 -14.55 2.93 -10.12
C GLU A 74 -16.00 3.36 -10.29
N ASN A 75 -16.88 2.41 -10.64
CA ASN A 75 -18.31 2.66 -10.82
C ASN A 75 -19.05 2.95 -9.50
N TYR A 76 -18.40 2.67 -8.36
CA TYR A 76 -18.97 2.86 -7.02
C TYR A 76 -18.24 3.94 -6.21
N ARG A 77 -17.36 4.71 -6.85
CA ARG A 77 -16.70 5.86 -6.22
C ARG A 77 -17.69 6.99 -6.00
N GLY A 78 -17.43 7.85 -5.02
CA GLY A 78 -18.31 8.98 -4.67
C GLY A 78 -19.51 8.61 -3.80
N LEU A 79 -19.78 7.33 -3.54
CA LEU A 79 -20.91 6.84 -2.75
C LEU A 79 -20.62 6.68 -1.25
N GLY A 80 -19.49 7.22 -0.77
CA GLY A 80 -19.10 7.12 0.63
C GLY A 80 -18.48 5.77 1.05
N ILE A 81 -18.39 4.79 0.13
CA ILE A 81 -17.88 3.44 0.43
C ILE A 81 -16.45 3.50 0.99
N GLY A 82 -15.60 4.34 0.41
CA GLY A 82 -14.23 4.51 0.87
C GLY A 82 -14.14 4.98 2.30
N LYS A 83 -14.97 5.95 2.67
CA LYS A 83 -15.07 6.45 4.05
C LYS A 83 -15.49 5.34 5.01
N ASN A 84 -16.54 4.59 4.68
CA ASN A 84 -17.03 3.49 5.51
C ASN A 84 -15.98 2.38 5.70
N LEU A 85 -15.23 2.04 4.64
CA LEU A 85 -14.14 1.07 4.73
C LEU A 85 -13.00 1.61 5.60
N PHE A 86 -12.65 2.89 5.47
CA PHE A 86 -11.61 3.51 6.29
C PHE A 86 -12.02 3.58 7.77
N GLU A 87 -13.27 3.92 8.08
CA GLU A 87 -13.81 3.88 9.44
C GLU A 87 -13.76 2.46 10.04
N SER A 88 -14.08 1.44 9.23
CA SER A 88 -13.96 0.04 9.64
C SER A 88 -12.51 -0.37 9.92
N LEU A 89 -11.57 0.15 9.12
CA LEU A 89 -10.14 -0.01 9.37
C LEU A 89 -9.72 0.64 10.69
N LEU A 90 -10.15 1.87 10.96
CA LEU A 90 -9.84 2.57 12.22
C LEU A 90 -10.35 1.79 13.43
N TYR A 91 -11.56 1.22 13.33
CA TYR A 91 -12.09 0.34 14.36
C TYR A 91 -11.18 -0.88 14.57
N TYR A 92 -10.81 -1.58 13.50
CA TYR A 92 -9.88 -2.72 13.56
C TYR A 92 -8.53 -2.32 14.19
N MET A 93 -7.95 -1.19 13.81
CA MET A 93 -6.67 -0.74 14.34
C MET A 93 -6.76 -0.47 15.86
N LYS A 94 -7.86 0.13 16.32
CA LYS A 94 -8.13 0.31 17.77
C LYS A 94 -8.23 -1.02 18.52
N GLU A 95 -8.98 -1.98 18.00
CA GLU A 95 -9.11 -3.34 18.58
C GLU A 95 -7.75 -4.06 18.68
N GLN A 96 -6.81 -3.75 17.77
CA GLN A 96 -5.46 -4.29 17.79
C GLN A 96 -4.49 -3.49 18.68
N ASN A 97 -4.94 -2.45 19.37
CA ASN A 97 -4.13 -1.51 20.17
C ASN A 97 -3.02 -0.83 19.31
N ILE A 98 -3.31 -0.52 18.07
CA ILE A 98 -2.45 0.21 17.17
C ILE A 98 -2.71 1.69 17.37
N GLN A 99 -1.69 2.45 17.73
CA GLN A 99 -1.76 3.90 17.93
C GLN A 99 -1.39 4.66 16.65
N GLN A 100 -0.45 4.12 15.89
CA GLN A 100 0.04 4.74 14.68
C GLN A 100 0.19 3.69 13.58
N PHE A 101 -0.30 4.05 12.38
CA PHE A 101 -0.16 3.21 11.20
C PHE A 101 0.18 4.06 9.98
N TYR A 102 0.68 3.42 8.95
CA TYR A 102 1.05 4.07 7.69
C TYR A 102 0.46 3.34 6.49
N LEU A 103 0.55 4.01 5.35
CA LEU A 103 0.34 3.43 4.02
C LEU A 103 1.27 4.10 3.01
N PHE A 104 1.54 3.35 1.94
CA PHE A 104 2.17 3.87 0.75
C PHE A 104 1.14 4.12 -0.35
N THR A 105 1.36 5.16 -1.14
CA THR A 105 0.56 5.49 -2.33
C THR A 105 1.39 6.31 -3.30
N ASP A 106 0.85 6.59 -4.47
CA ASP A 106 1.54 7.35 -5.51
C ASP A 106 0.59 8.25 -6.30
N THR A 107 1.13 8.98 -7.26
CA THR A 107 0.36 9.92 -8.09
C THR A 107 -0.61 9.26 -9.07
N SER A 108 -0.57 7.95 -9.27
CA SER A 108 -1.58 7.21 -10.05
C SER A 108 -2.86 6.94 -9.26
N CYS A 109 -2.78 7.05 -7.92
CA CYS A 109 -3.87 6.82 -7.00
C CYS A 109 -4.58 8.11 -6.59
N ASN A 110 -5.77 7.99 -6.00
CA ASN A 110 -6.47 9.11 -5.40
C ASN A 110 -5.92 9.41 -3.98
N TYR A 111 -4.67 9.87 -3.91
CA TYR A 111 -3.99 10.16 -2.63
C TYR A 111 -4.66 11.28 -1.82
N GLY A 112 -5.36 12.23 -2.48
CA GLY A 112 -6.13 13.26 -1.79
C GLY A 112 -7.23 12.70 -0.88
N PHE A 113 -7.71 11.48 -1.13
CA PHE A 113 -8.64 10.80 -0.23
C PHE A 113 -8.04 10.65 1.17
N TYR A 114 -6.77 10.28 1.29
CA TYR A 114 -6.12 10.07 2.59
C TYR A 114 -5.97 11.39 3.37
N GLU A 115 -5.65 12.47 2.68
CA GLU A 115 -5.58 13.82 3.28
C GLU A 115 -6.96 14.23 3.83
N HIS A 116 -8.05 13.96 3.08
CA HIS A 116 -9.41 14.22 3.56
C HIS A 116 -9.84 13.32 4.73
N GLN A 117 -9.22 12.14 4.91
CA GLN A 117 -9.44 11.31 6.09
C GLN A 117 -8.57 11.72 7.28
N GLY A 118 -7.77 12.78 7.17
CA GLY A 118 -6.93 13.29 8.24
C GLY A 118 -5.57 12.62 8.35
N MET A 119 -5.16 11.86 7.33
CA MET A 119 -3.79 11.32 7.27
C MET A 119 -2.78 12.43 6.93
N ARG A 120 -1.59 12.33 7.48
CA ARG A 120 -0.49 13.27 7.26
C ARG A 120 0.51 12.65 6.29
N ARG A 121 0.88 13.40 5.24
CA ARG A 121 1.99 13.04 4.37
C ARG A 121 3.30 13.29 5.12
N GLU A 122 4.06 12.23 5.36
CA GLU A 122 5.34 12.33 6.07
C GLU A 122 6.48 12.64 5.11
N HIS A 123 6.56 11.85 4.03
CA HIS A 123 7.62 12.00 3.03
C HIS A 123 7.10 11.74 1.62
N GLU A 124 7.85 12.26 0.63
CA GLU A 124 7.62 11.99 -0.77
C GLU A 124 8.94 11.76 -1.51
N LYS A 125 8.90 10.91 -2.54
CA LYS A 125 10.01 10.66 -3.46
C LYS A 125 9.52 10.59 -4.89
N SER A 126 10.27 11.21 -5.80
CA SER A 126 9.98 11.17 -7.24
C SER A 126 10.89 10.17 -7.93
N LEU A 127 10.32 9.38 -8.84
CA LEU A 127 11.06 8.49 -9.73
C LEU A 127 10.59 8.69 -11.17
N THR A 128 11.56 8.78 -12.09
CA THR A 128 11.25 8.76 -13.52
C THR A 128 11.18 7.31 -13.99
N MET A 129 10.01 6.90 -14.46
CA MET A 129 9.74 5.54 -14.93
C MET A 129 9.44 5.55 -16.42
N ASP A 130 9.88 4.51 -17.14
CA ASP A 130 9.47 4.26 -18.51
C ASP A 130 8.18 3.45 -18.53
N ILE A 131 7.05 4.13 -18.75
CA ILE A 131 5.73 3.50 -18.84
C ILE A 131 5.25 3.60 -20.29
N ALA A 132 5.00 2.47 -20.93
CA ALA A 132 4.55 2.38 -22.32
C ALA A 132 5.47 3.18 -23.31
N ASN A 133 6.79 3.08 -23.14
CA ASN A 133 7.81 3.81 -23.92
C ASN A 133 7.78 5.34 -23.76
N GLN A 134 7.19 5.84 -22.69
CA GLN A 134 7.20 7.25 -22.34
C GLN A 134 7.79 7.44 -20.93
N LYS A 135 8.71 8.40 -20.80
CA LYS A 135 9.25 8.79 -19.51
C LYS A 135 8.19 9.59 -18.74
N GLN A 136 7.74 9.03 -17.63
CA GLN A 136 6.81 9.69 -16.72
C GLN A 136 7.47 9.85 -15.35
N VAL A 137 7.26 11.00 -14.72
CA VAL A 137 7.68 11.23 -13.34
C VAL A 137 6.53 10.83 -12.43
N MET A 138 6.73 9.78 -11.64
CA MET A 138 5.82 9.38 -10.59
C MET A 138 6.33 9.83 -9.24
N LYS A 139 5.41 10.28 -8.38
CA LYS A 139 5.71 10.59 -6.98
C LYS A 139 5.11 9.52 -6.10
N PHE A 140 5.91 9.05 -5.17
CA PHE A 140 5.55 8.07 -4.15
C PHE A 140 5.47 8.79 -2.81
N PHE A 141 4.49 8.41 -1.99
CA PHE A 141 4.19 9.05 -0.72
C PHE A 141 4.05 8.02 0.39
N ILE A 142 4.51 8.35 1.58
CA ILE A 142 4.12 7.67 2.81
C ILE A 142 3.21 8.59 3.61
N TYR A 143 2.06 8.07 4.01
CA TYR A 143 1.10 8.74 4.88
C TYR A 143 1.01 8.05 6.22
N SER A 144 0.92 8.82 7.29
CA SER A 144 0.68 8.35 8.65
C SER A 144 -0.70 8.72 9.14
N TYR A 145 -1.19 7.94 10.10
CA TYR A 145 -2.38 8.25 10.88
C TYR A 145 -2.14 7.94 12.34
N GLN A 146 -2.54 8.85 13.22
CA GLN A 146 -2.54 8.67 14.66
C GLN A 146 -4.00 8.52 15.13
N ILE A 147 -4.28 7.43 15.86
CA ILE A 147 -5.60 7.09 16.39
C ILE A 147 -5.85 7.82 17.71
#